data_b4580378ba9ff71182fe503fea8af829
#
_entry.id   b4580378ba9ff71182fe503fea8af829
#
_cell.length_a   1.000
_cell.length_b   1.000
_cell.length_c   1.000
_cell.angle_alpha   90.00
_cell.angle_beta   90.00
_cell.angle_gamma   90.00
#
_symmetry.space_group_name_H-M   'P 1'
#
loop_
_entity.id
_entity.type
_entity.pdbx_description
1 polymer ?
#
loop_
_entity_poly.entity_id
_entity_poly.type
_entity_poly.pdbx_seq_one_letter_code
_entity_poly.pdbx_strand_id
1 'polypeptide(L)'
;QDFAEFRGADYGKLSKGLGLEAMAIPDVHEDTATMGANAVSRLIDRNSINPSSIGRIYLGTESALDGAKPTATYIMDMLEQRYSEKFGENCFRNCDVVDMTFACIGAVDAMHNTLDWVARGGEERNRIGIVVFADNAKYDLGSSGEYTQGAGGGAILLRHNPRLLAIPDIWGVSTM
;
A
#
# COMPACT_ATOMS: atom_id res chain seq x y z
N GLN A 1 -27.00 -0.30 8.25
CA GLN A 1 -28.21 -1.06 8.60
C GLN A 1 -28.89 -1.63 7.36
N ASP A 2 -29.23 -0.82 6.36
CA ASP A 2 -29.93 -1.21 5.13
C ASP A 2 -29.28 -2.39 4.39
N PHE A 3 -27.94 -2.41 4.37
CA PHE A 3 -27.18 -3.51 3.75
C PHE A 3 -27.36 -4.83 4.52
N ALA A 4 -27.38 -4.79 5.85
CA ALA A 4 -27.62 -5.97 6.67
C ALA A 4 -29.05 -6.53 6.44
N GLU A 5 -30.04 -5.66 6.39
CA GLU A 5 -31.43 -6.02 6.10
C GLU A 5 -31.56 -6.61 4.69
N PHE A 6 -30.96 -5.98 3.68
CA PHE A 6 -30.98 -6.44 2.30
C PHE A 6 -30.36 -7.84 2.14
N ARG A 7 -29.29 -8.14 2.90
CA ARG A 7 -28.60 -9.44 2.87
C ARG A 7 -29.13 -10.47 3.87
N GLY A 8 -30.07 -10.11 4.73
CA GLY A 8 -30.52 -10.96 5.83
C GLY A 8 -29.42 -11.27 6.85
N ALA A 9 -28.45 -10.38 6.98
CA ALA A 9 -27.28 -10.54 7.85
C ALA A 9 -27.53 -9.89 9.21
N ASP A 10 -26.84 -10.39 10.25
CA ASP A 10 -26.85 -9.81 11.57
C ASP A 10 -26.12 -8.46 11.57
N TYR A 11 -26.84 -7.37 11.77
CA TYR A 11 -26.28 -6.03 11.84
C TYR A 11 -25.20 -5.89 12.91
N GLY A 12 -25.36 -6.56 14.06
CA GLY A 12 -24.36 -6.54 15.14
C GLY A 12 -23.03 -7.15 14.73
N LYS A 13 -23.05 -8.23 13.93
CA LYS A 13 -21.83 -8.82 13.38
C LYS A 13 -21.14 -7.87 12.40
N LEU A 14 -21.87 -7.19 11.56
CA LEU A 14 -21.29 -6.25 10.59
C LEU A 14 -20.73 -4.99 11.29
N SER A 15 -21.54 -4.34 12.12
CA SER A 15 -21.17 -3.06 12.72
C SER A 15 -20.17 -3.19 13.88
N LYS A 16 -20.38 -4.14 14.81
CA LYS A 16 -19.51 -4.32 15.99
C LYS A 16 -18.41 -5.36 15.76
N GLY A 17 -18.75 -6.45 15.05
CA GLY A 17 -17.79 -7.53 14.77
C GLY A 17 -16.75 -7.13 13.73
N LEU A 18 -17.17 -6.62 12.59
CA LEU A 18 -16.30 -6.18 11.50
C LEU A 18 -15.96 -4.68 11.54
N GLY A 19 -16.66 -3.88 12.34
CA GLY A 19 -16.52 -2.43 12.32
C GLY A 19 -17.01 -1.78 11.02
N LEU A 20 -17.88 -2.47 10.27
CA LEU A 20 -18.34 -2.00 8.98
C LEU A 20 -19.37 -0.87 9.15
N GLU A 21 -19.00 0.35 8.77
CA GLU A 21 -19.88 1.50 8.71
C GLU A 21 -20.32 1.82 7.28
N ALA A 22 -19.36 1.76 6.35
CA ALA A 22 -19.57 2.01 4.92
C ALA A 22 -18.51 1.26 4.10
N MET A 23 -18.79 1.04 2.82
CA MET A 23 -17.83 0.50 1.85
C MET A 23 -17.44 1.61 0.88
N ALA A 24 -16.14 1.81 0.69
CA ALA A 24 -15.65 2.71 -0.34
C ALA A 24 -15.82 2.06 -1.73
N ILE A 25 -16.33 2.84 -2.66
CA ILE A 25 -16.48 2.43 -4.06
C ILE A 25 -15.55 3.35 -4.87
N PRO A 26 -14.65 2.79 -5.70
CA PRO A 26 -13.76 3.61 -6.51
C PRO A 26 -14.56 4.32 -7.61
N ASP A 27 -14.09 5.51 -8.00
CA ASP A 27 -14.60 6.18 -9.20
C ASP A 27 -14.11 5.46 -10.45
N VAL A 28 -14.67 5.79 -11.60
CA VAL A 28 -14.39 5.13 -12.91
C VAL A 28 -12.92 5.22 -13.35
N HIS A 29 -12.18 6.19 -12.80
CA HIS A 29 -10.77 6.41 -13.08
C HIS A 29 -9.84 5.95 -11.94
N GLU A 30 -10.39 5.33 -10.90
CA GLU A 30 -9.63 4.84 -9.76
C GLU A 30 -9.44 3.33 -9.83
N ASP A 31 -8.21 2.90 -9.66
CA ASP A 31 -7.78 1.51 -9.53
C ASP A 31 -6.66 1.39 -8.47
N THR A 32 -6.16 0.20 -8.28
CA THR A 32 -5.08 -0.07 -7.33
C THR A 32 -3.84 0.79 -7.60
N ALA A 33 -3.46 0.99 -8.86
CA ALA A 33 -2.29 1.79 -9.20
C ALA A 33 -2.50 3.28 -8.94
N THR A 34 -3.63 3.83 -9.34
CA THR A 34 -3.95 5.26 -9.14
C THR A 34 -4.12 5.61 -7.68
N MET A 35 -4.77 4.76 -6.88
CA MET A 35 -4.87 4.93 -5.43
C MET A 35 -3.50 4.86 -4.76
N GLY A 36 -2.66 3.90 -5.17
CA GLY A 36 -1.28 3.79 -4.69
C GLY A 36 -0.42 5.00 -5.04
N ALA A 37 -0.48 5.47 -6.30
CA ALA A 37 0.25 6.65 -6.74
C ALA A 37 -0.17 7.92 -6.00
N ASN A 38 -1.47 8.10 -5.75
CA ASN A 38 -2.00 9.19 -4.94
C ASN A 38 -1.48 9.15 -3.50
N ALA A 39 -1.45 7.96 -2.89
CA ALA A 39 -0.94 7.78 -1.52
C ALA A 39 0.54 8.14 -1.43
N VAL A 40 1.37 7.65 -2.37
CA VAL A 40 2.81 7.96 -2.43
C VAL A 40 3.05 9.44 -2.70
N SER A 41 2.32 10.05 -3.64
CA SER A 41 2.43 11.48 -3.94
C SER A 41 2.17 12.33 -2.70
N ARG A 42 1.09 12.05 -1.97
CA ARG A 42 0.78 12.76 -0.72
C ARG A 42 1.88 12.60 0.33
N LEU A 43 2.49 11.41 0.42
CA LEU A 43 3.58 11.14 1.34
C LEU A 43 4.84 11.95 0.96
N ILE A 44 5.21 11.95 -0.32
CA ILE A 44 6.34 12.72 -0.86
C ILE A 44 6.14 14.22 -0.63
N ASP A 45 4.99 14.76 -1.01
CA ASP A 45 4.69 16.19 -0.93
C ASP A 45 4.67 16.68 0.53
N ARG A 46 3.98 15.95 1.43
CA ARG A 46 3.87 16.30 2.85
C ARG A 46 5.20 16.26 3.62
N ASN A 47 6.12 15.42 3.19
CA ASN A 47 7.43 15.25 3.85
C ASN A 47 8.57 15.87 3.05
N SER A 48 8.29 16.57 1.94
CA SER A 48 9.29 17.21 1.07
C SER A 48 10.41 16.24 0.67
N ILE A 49 10.06 15.00 0.33
CA ILE A 49 11.01 13.95 -0.03
C ILE A 49 11.52 14.21 -1.45
N ASN A 50 12.84 14.14 -1.63
CA ASN A 50 13.42 14.13 -2.96
C ASN A 50 13.22 12.69 -3.56
N PRO A 51 12.54 12.54 -4.71
CA PRO A 51 12.33 11.23 -5.34
C PRO A 51 13.61 10.42 -5.54
N SER A 52 14.73 11.06 -5.87
CA SER A 52 16.02 10.39 -6.09
C SER A 52 16.60 9.71 -4.84
N SER A 53 16.09 10.04 -3.65
CA SER A 53 16.47 9.39 -2.38
C SER A 53 15.66 8.12 -2.08
N ILE A 54 14.58 7.88 -2.82
CA ILE A 54 13.73 6.72 -2.64
C ILE A 54 14.36 5.55 -3.39
N GLY A 55 14.74 4.52 -2.67
CA GLY A 55 15.38 3.34 -3.26
C GLY A 55 14.44 2.14 -3.39
N ARG A 56 13.24 2.21 -2.82
CA ARG A 56 12.27 1.12 -2.86
C ARG A 56 10.84 1.61 -2.72
N ILE A 57 9.94 1.10 -3.57
CA ILE A 57 8.49 1.22 -3.42
C ILE A 57 7.91 -0.19 -3.60
N TYR A 58 7.45 -0.81 -2.51
CA TYR A 58 6.83 -2.13 -2.52
C TYR A 58 5.34 -2.02 -2.25
N LEU A 59 4.54 -2.69 -3.07
CA LEU A 59 3.09 -2.69 -3.00
C LEU A 59 2.59 -4.01 -2.41
N GLY A 60 1.81 -3.93 -1.33
CA GLY A 60 0.97 -5.05 -0.88
C GLY A 60 -0.42 -4.90 -1.48
N THR A 61 -0.89 -5.91 -2.22
CA THR A 61 -2.20 -5.89 -2.87
C THR A 61 -2.73 -7.29 -3.15
N GLU A 62 -4.04 -7.45 -3.10
CA GLU A 62 -4.77 -8.62 -3.62
C GLU A 62 -5.49 -8.33 -4.94
N SER A 63 -5.42 -7.08 -5.42
CA SER A 63 -6.09 -6.61 -6.64
C SER A 63 -5.09 -6.00 -7.63
N ALA A 64 -4.01 -6.77 -7.91
CA ALA A 64 -3.01 -6.41 -8.91
C ALA A 64 -3.64 -6.21 -10.30
N LEU A 65 -3.10 -5.27 -11.07
CA LEU A 65 -3.60 -4.97 -12.43
C LEU A 65 -3.07 -5.95 -13.47
N ASP A 66 -1.95 -6.61 -13.18
CA ASP A 66 -1.24 -7.46 -14.14
C ASP A 66 -0.74 -8.72 -13.40
N GLY A 67 -0.80 -9.87 -14.08
CA GLY A 67 -0.34 -11.15 -13.53
C GLY A 67 1.16 -11.41 -13.72
N ALA A 68 1.87 -10.58 -14.47
CA ALA A 68 3.29 -10.76 -14.81
C ALA A 68 4.15 -9.54 -14.49
N LYS A 69 3.58 -8.35 -14.63
CA LYS A 69 4.26 -7.08 -14.37
C LYS A 69 3.76 -6.50 -13.04
N PRO A 70 4.63 -6.11 -12.11
CA PRO A 70 4.19 -5.52 -10.85
C PRO A 70 3.35 -4.27 -11.07
N THR A 71 2.20 -4.17 -10.38
CA THR A 71 1.35 -2.97 -10.37
C THR A 71 2.13 -1.75 -9.87
N ALA A 72 3.10 -1.96 -8.98
CA ALA A 72 4.01 -0.92 -8.53
C ALA A 72 4.79 -0.23 -9.66
N THR A 73 4.97 -0.87 -10.81
CA THR A 73 5.61 -0.23 -11.98
C THR A 73 4.71 0.83 -12.63
N TYR A 74 3.40 0.64 -12.58
CA TYR A 74 2.43 1.65 -13.04
C TYR A 74 2.37 2.83 -12.07
N ILE A 75 2.45 2.56 -10.76
CA ILE A 75 2.62 3.60 -9.73
C ILE A 75 3.88 4.42 -10.02
N MET A 76 5.00 3.75 -10.29
CA MET A 76 6.27 4.40 -10.59
C MET A 76 6.18 5.33 -11.81
N ASP A 77 5.55 4.88 -12.89
CA ASP A 77 5.38 5.68 -14.11
C ASP A 77 4.57 6.96 -13.84
N MET A 78 3.46 6.85 -13.12
CA MET A 78 2.65 8.00 -12.72
C MET A 78 3.42 8.98 -11.82
N LEU A 79 4.25 8.48 -10.93
CA LEU A 79 5.10 9.31 -10.07
C LEU A 79 6.21 9.99 -10.87
N GLU A 80 6.85 9.28 -11.79
CA GLU A 80 7.85 9.86 -12.69
C GLU A 80 7.25 11.00 -13.52
N GLN A 81 6.09 10.78 -14.14
CA GLN A 81 5.39 11.83 -14.89
C GLN A 81 5.06 13.06 -14.03
N ARG A 82 4.64 12.84 -12.77
CA ARG A 82 4.30 13.92 -11.84
C ARG A 82 5.49 14.75 -11.39
N TYR A 83 6.64 14.11 -11.19
CA TYR A 83 7.78 14.74 -10.52
C TYR A 83 8.92 15.11 -11.46
N SER A 84 8.96 14.62 -12.70
CA SER A 84 10.02 14.86 -13.66
C SER A 84 10.24 16.34 -13.99
N GLU A 85 9.19 17.14 -14.09
CA GLU A 85 9.32 18.59 -14.33
C GLU A 85 10.12 19.30 -13.21
N LYS A 86 9.90 18.88 -11.96
CA LYS A 86 10.53 19.52 -10.80
C LYS A 86 11.90 18.95 -10.46
N PHE A 87 12.11 17.65 -10.64
CA PHE A 87 13.32 16.95 -10.16
C PHE A 87 14.18 16.38 -11.30
N GLY A 88 13.78 16.58 -12.55
CA GLY A 88 14.43 16.04 -13.74
C GLY A 88 13.92 14.66 -14.13
N GLU A 89 14.12 14.29 -15.38
CA GLU A 89 13.77 12.98 -15.93
C GLU A 89 14.52 11.86 -15.18
N ASN A 90 13.85 10.72 -15.05
CA ASN A 90 14.36 9.55 -14.34
C ASN A 90 14.66 9.82 -12.86
N CYS A 91 13.83 10.65 -12.21
CA CYS A 91 14.04 11.00 -10.80
C CYS A 91 13.86 9.80 -9.85
N PHE A 92 13.23 8.70 -10.28
CA PHE A 92 13.15 7.42 -9.55
C PHE A 92 14.07 6.33 -10.08
N ARG A 93 15.07 6.64 -10.92
CA ARG A 93 15.95 5.65 -11.59
C ARG A 93 16.63 4.61 -10.69
N ASN A 94 16.76 4.88 -9.40
CA ASN A 94 17.41 3.98 -8.44
C ASN A 94 16.39 3.26 -7.55
N CYS A 95 15.11 3.33 -7.88
CA CYS A 95 14.03 2.77 -7.07
C CYS A 95 13.64 1.38 -7.58
N ASP A 96 13.71 0.40 -6.69
CA ASP A 96 13.22 -0.96 -6.92
C ASP A 96 11.72 -1.04 -6.60
N VAL A 97 10.96 -1.78 -7.42
CA VAL A 97 9.52 -1.94 -7.27
C VAL A 97 9.08 -3.38 -7.41
N VAL A 98 8.23 -3.83 -6.49
CA VAL A 98 7.67 -5.19 -6.45
C VAL A 98 6.25 -5.16 -5.88
N ASP A 99 5.40 -6.06 -6.35
CA ASP A 99 4.13 -6.39 -5.70
C ASP A 99 4.31 -7.59 -4.78
N MET A 100 3.67 -7.55 -3.62
CA MET A 100 3.55 -8.68 -2.70
C MET A 100 2.09 -8.99 -2.46
N THR A 101 1.70 -10.24 -2.70
CA THR A 101 0.32 -10.68 -2.58
C THR A 101 0.16 -11.66 -1.44
N PHE A 102 -0.55 -11.23 -0.43
CA PHE A 102 -1.07 -12.08 0.64
C PHE A 102 -2.36 -11.45 1.19
N ALA A 103 -3.43 -11.54 0.42
CA ALA A 103 -4.70 -10.92 0.77
C ALA A 103 -4.51 -9.50 1.39
N CYS A 104 -5.25 -9.16 2.42
CA CYS A 104 -5.17 -7.85 3.07
C CYS A 104 -3.86 -7.57 3.82
N ILE A 105 -2.96 -8.55 3.97
CA ILE A 105 -1.72 -8.39 4.76
C ILE A 105 -0.43 -8.35 3.91
N GLY A 106 -0.51 -8.39 2.58
CA GLY A 106 0.68 -8.32 1.73
C GLY A 106 1.58 -7.12 2.01
N ALA A 107 1.01 -6.01 2.47
CA ALA A 107 1.79 -4.84 2.87
C ALA A 107 2.63 -5.06 4.14
N VAL A 108 2.27 -6.01 5.00
CA VAL A 108 3.08 -6.38 6.17
C VAL A 108 4.35 -7.07 5.72
N ASP A 109 4.26 -7.99 4.76
CA ASP A 109 5.43 -8.65 4.17
C ASP A 109 6.31 -7.65 3.41
N ALA A 110 5.69 -6.72 2.66
CA ALA A 110 6.39 -5.63 2.01
C ALA A 110 7.14 -4.74 3.02
N MET A 111 6.53 -4.50 4.19
CA MET A 111 7.14 -3.72 5.27
C MET A 111 8.34 -4.45 5.88
N HIS A 112 8.21 -5.74 6.21
CA HIS A 112 9.32 -6.55 6.72
C HIS A 112 10.50 -6.54 5.74
N ASN A 113 10.25 -6.84 4.48
CA ASN A 113 11.26 -6.84 3.43
C ASN A 113 11.96 -5.48 3.27
N THR A 114 11.19 -4.40 3.42
CA THR A 114 11.75 -3.05 3.29
C THR A 114 12.52 -2.63 4.53
N LEU A 115 12.09 -3.04 5.73
CA LEU A 115 12.82 -2.80 6.98
C LEU A 115 14.18 -3.51 6.97
N ASP A 116 14.24 -4.78 6.55
CA ASP A 116 15.49 -5.53 6.40
C ASP A 116 16.46 -4.84 5.42
N TRP A 117 15.92 -4.35 4.30
CA TRP A 117 16.72 -3.62 3.32
C TRP A 117 17.24 -2.28 3.87
N VAL A 118 16.43 -1.56 4.63
CA VAL A 118 16.84 -0.30 5.29
C VAL A 118 17.91 -0.61 6.35
N ALA A 119 17.69 -1.60 7.20
CA ALA A 119 18.62 -2.01 8.24
C ALA A 119 19.98 -2.42 7.67
N ARG A 120 19.98 -3.22 6.59
CA ARG A 120 21.21 -3.64 5.89
C ARG A 120 22.01 -2.46 5.32
N GLY A 121 21.34 -1.33 5.04
CA GLY A 121 22.01 -0.12 4.59
C GLY A 121 22.78 0.60 5.67
N GLY A 122 22.40 0.39 6.93
CA GLY A 122 22.92 1.15 8.07
C GLY A 122 22.52 2.63 8.03
N GLU A 123 22.93 3.35 9.04
CA GLU A 123 22.63 4.79 9.16
C GLU A 123 23.29 5.62 8.06
N GLU A 124 24.52 5.28 7.70
CA GLU A 124 25.31 6.05 6.72
C GLU A 124 24.66 6.12 5.33
N ARG A 125 23.99 5.05 4.90
CA ARG A 125 23.33 5.02 3.58
C ARG A 125 22.00 5.75 3.55
N ASN A 126 21.42 6.05 4.70
CA ASN A 126 20.14 6.76 4.86
C ASN A 126 19.06 6.30 3.84
N ARG A 127 18.92 5.00 3.69
CA ARG A 127 17.96 4.40 2.74
C ARG A 127 16.53 4.81 3.08
N ILE A 128 15.79 5.17 2.06
CA ILE A 128 14.36 5.45 2.15
C ILE A 128 13.60 4.41 1.34
N GLY A 129 12.70 3.70 2.00
CA GLY A 129 11.74 2.81 1.37
C GLY A 129 10.32 3.29 1.61
N ILE A 130 9.43 3.01 0.68
CA ILE A 130 7.99 3.27 0.80
C ILE A 130 7.28 1.94 0.63
N VAL A 131 6.40 1.64 1.56
CA VAL A 131 5.44 0.53 1.44
C VAL A 131 4.09 1.11 1.11
N VAL A 132 3.50 0.62 0.04
CA VAL A 132 2.16 0.98 -0.42
C VAL A 132 1.23 -0.17 -0.11
N PHE A 133 0.05 0.13 0.31
CA PHE A 133 -1.07 -0.80 0.35
C PHE A 133 -2.23 -0.16 -0.41
N ALA A 134 -2.74 -0.87 -1.39
CA ALA A 134 -3.84 -0.38 -2.20
C ALA A 134 -4.64 -1.55 -2.77
N ASP A 135 -5.94 -1.50 -2.59
CA ASP A 135 -6.84 -2.52 -3.09
C ASP A 135 -8.15 -1.94 -3.61
N ASN A 136 -8.64 -2.55 -4.66
CA ASN A 136 -10.02 -2.48 -5.10
C ASN A 136 -10.60 -3.90 -4.95
N ALA A 137 -10.81 -4.28 -3.69
CA ALA A 137 -11.25 -5.62 -3.33
C ALA A 137 -12.71 -5.84 -3.71
N LYS A 138 -12.97 -6.86 -4.52
CA LYS A 138 -14.29 -7.25 -5.01
C LYS A 138 -14.50 -8.74 -4.78
N TYR A 139 -15.63 -9.07 -4.24
CA TYR A 139 -16.03 -10.46 -3.97
C TYR A 139 -17.41 -10.74 -4.54
N ASP A 140 -17.74 -12.02 -4.68
CA ASP A 140 -19.05 -12.43 -5.17
C ASP A 140 -20.17 -11.95 -4.24
N LEU A 141 -21.23 -11.43 -4.84
CA LEU A 141 -22.39 -10.94 -4.11
C LEU A 141 -23.03 -12.07 -3.28
N GLY A 142 -23.31 -11.78 -2.02
CA GLY A 142 -23.85 -12.75 -1.07
C GLY A 142 -22.82 -13.70 -0.47
N SER A 143 -21.53 -13.60 -0.87
CA SER A 143 -20.45 -14.37 -0.23
C SER A 143 -20.06 -13.77 1.12
N SER A 144 -19.37 -14.56 1.94
CA SER A 144 -18.81 -14.05 3.22
C SER A 144 -17.76 -12.94 3.03
N GLY A 145 -17.10 -12.92 1.88
CA GLY A 145 -16.13 -11.91 1.52
C GLY A 145 -16.74 -10.54 1.19
N GLU A 146 -18.01 -10.50 0.75
CA GLU A 146 -18.68 -9.26 0.35
C GLU A 146 -18.64 -8.18 1.44
N TYR A 147 -18.66 -8.58 2.71
CA TYR A 147 -18.63 -7.65 3.85
C TYR A 147 -17.27 -7.00 4.11
N THR A 148 -16.23 -7.48 3.46
CA THR A 148 -14.86 -6.98 3.57
C THR A 148 -14.36 -6.31 2.29
N GLN A 149 -15.20 -6.20 1.27
CA GLN A 149 -14.85 -5.50 0.04
C GLN A 149 -14.79 -3.99 0.22
N GLY A 150 -14.10 -3.32 -0.69
CA GLY A 150 -13.95 -1.88 -0.69
C GLY A 150 -12.76 -1.44 -1.53
N ALA A 151 -12.53 -0.15 -1.58
CA ALA A 151 -11.42 0.43 -2.30
C ALA A 151 -10.68 1.45 -1.44
N GLY A 152 -9.36 1.46 -1.52
CA GLY A 152 -8.55 2.41 -0.78
C GLY A 152 -7.06 2.18 -0.97
N GLY A 153 -6.27 3.15 -0.55
CA GLY A 153 -4.82 3.06 -0.58
C GLY A 153 -4.15 3.95 0.45
N GLY A 154 -2.96 3.54 0.86
CA GLY A 154 -2.11 4.29 1.76
C GLY A 154 -0.63 4.00 1.51
N ALA A 155 0.24 4.79 2.13
CA ALA A 155 1.67 4.63 2.01
C ALA A 155 2.38 4.92 3.35
N ILE A 156 3.40 4.12 3.64
CA ILE A 156 4.23 4.23 4.85
C ILE A 156 5.67 4.49 4.43
N LEU A 157 6.28 5.51 5.03
CA LEU A 157 7.69 5.82 4.85
C LEU A 157 8.54 5.05 5.86
N LEU A 158 9.50 4.29 5.37
CA LEU A 158 10.45 3.52 6.18
C LEU A 158 11.87 4.06 5.99
N ARG A 159 12.56 4.30 7.09
CA ARG A 159 13.93 4.82 7.09
C ARG A 159 14.65 4.47 8.38
N HIS A 160 15.96 4.52 8.35
CA HIS A 160 16.77 4.54 9.56
C HIS A 160 16.45 5.82 10.36
N ASN A 161 16.48 5.75 11.68
CA ASN A 161 16.11 6.86 12.57
C ASN A 161 14.68 7.39 12.34
N PRO A 162 13.65 6.57 12.57
CA PRO A 162 12.26 6.94 12.36
C PRO A 162 11.82 8.04 13.34
N ARG A 163 10.88 8.86 12.91
CA ARG A 163 10.38 9.99 13.71
C ARG A 163 9.10 9.66 14.50
N LEU A 164 8.26 8.77 13.98
CA LEU A 164 6.95 8.49 14.57
C LEU A 164 6.91 7.17 15.33
N LEU A 165 7.44 6.10 14.74
CA LEU A 165 7.38 4.75 15.27
C LEU A 165 8.70 4.04 14.98
N ALA A 166 9.33 3.49 16.01
CA ALA A 166 10.47 2.62 15.86
C ALA A 166 10.01 1.16 15.94
N ILE A 167 10.43 0.36 14.98
CA ILE A 167 10.23 -1.10 14.98
C ILE A 167 11.60 -1.71 15.35
N PRO A 168 11.72 -2.32 16.53
CA PRO A 168 12.98 -2.94 16.94
C PRO A 168 13.26 -4.21 16.13
N ASP A 169 14.53 -4.60 16.06
CA ASP A 169 14.97 -5.83 15.41
C ASP A 169 14.68 -7.06 16.31
N ILE A 170 13.41 -7.27 16.57
CA ILE A 170 12.89 -8.42 17.32
C ILE A 170 11.77 -9.05 16.51
N TRP A 171 12.07 -10.21 15.93
CA TRP A 171 11.15 -10.92 15.07
C TRP A 171 10.69 -12.23 15.68
N GLY A 172 9.43 -12.55 15.48
CA GLY A 172 8.87 -13.85 15.80
C GLY A 172 7.96 -14.34 14.68
N VAL A 173 7.91 -15.63 14.47
CA VAL A 173 6.97 -16.28 13.55
C VAL A 173 6.10 -17.22 14.37
N SER A 174 4.79 -17.13 14.19
CA SER A 174 3.83 -18.08 14.71
C SER A 174 2.96 -18.60 13.58
N THR A 175 2.97 -19.89 13.39
CA THR A 175 2.10 -20.59 12.42
C THR A 175 1.25 -21.59 13.17
N MET A 176 -0.03 -21.71 12.76
CA MET A 176 -0.96 -22.74 13.25
C MET A 176 -1.24 -23.73 12.15
#